data_8eec291a678fcae97bb5484b24f8a935
#
_entry.id   8eec291a678fcae97bb5484b24f8a935
#
_cell.length_a   1.000
_cell.length_b   1.000
_cell.length_c   1.000
_cell.angle_alpha   90.00
_cell.angle_beta   90.00
_cell.angle_gamma   90.00
#
_symmetry.space_group_name_H-M   'P 1'
#
loop_
_entity.id
_entity.type
_entity.pdbx_description
1 polymer ?
#
loop_
_entity_poly.entity_id
_entity_poly.type
_entity_poly.pdbx_seq_one_letter_code
_entity_poly.pdbx_strand_id
1 'polypeptide(L)'
;MELMQISADPSRHVARLPDLDVAVRRIFPLGRFLDALRSKEMGLVAPHSWEDPREDPAALCMLEGSKLSPPKGQQPLSAYLAPVWAQCWSLNPGSDTLLRAYSRVRIDPQSRRNSDRDAEGVIVTTTVRHLLSAAEGWHADGADSHFVIGCVDYVEDSEIGQRIVNACNTAGYGPAFFRTVPGRAESLLWKRNYFAHEQEVRLMLITRTWPKDQSVPQVRNVRVDPNTLFHSISFDPRLISFEAKEREAEVRDAGYSGEIRPDHSYQKMVNLLEMRRDWPDP
;
A
#
# COMPACT_ATOMS: atom_id res chain seq x y z
N MET A 1 18.03 2.06 -18.12
CA MET A 1 17.58 1.86 -16.72
C MET A 1 17.98 3.14 -15.98
N GLU A 2 17.05 4.07 -15.90
CA GLU A 2 17.26 5.30 -15.12
C GLU A 2 17.32 4.90 -13.65
N LEU A 3 18.50 5.06 -13.06
CA LEU A 3 18.71 4.82 -11.64
C LEU A 3 17.85 5.80 -10.84
N MET A 4 17.25 5.28 -9.80
CA MET A 4 16.45 5.99 -8.80
C MET A 4 17.06 7.37 -8.50
N GLN A 5 16.33 8.47 -8.75
CA GLN A 5 16.77 9.79 -8.34
C GLN A 5 16.84 9.82 -6.80
N ILE A 6 18.06 9.87 -6.30
CA ILE A 6 18.32 10.00 -4.87
C ILE A 6 17.99 11.45 -4.50
N SER A 7 17.02 11.66 -3.62
CA SER A 7 16.76 12.95 -2.98
C SER A 7 18.04 13.47 -2.31
N ALA A 8 18.18 14.79 -2.15
CA ALA A 8 19.27 15.42 -1.41
C ALA A 8 19.34 14.95 0.07
N ASP A 9 18.26 14.35 0.59
CA ASP A 9 18.22 13.66 1.87
C ASP A 9 18.48 12.16 1.64
N PRO A 10 19.62 11.60 2.08
CA PRO A 10 19.98 10.21 1.86
C PRO A 10 19.06 9.21 2.58
N SER A 11 18.18 9.66 3.46
CA SER A 11 17.17 8.83 4.13
C SER A 11 15.89 8.63 3.31
N ARG A 12 15.72 9.38 2.22
CA ARG A 12 14.51 9.41 1.39
C ARG A 12 14.83 9.07 -0.04
N HIS A 13 14.13 8.09 -0.54
CA HIS A 13 14.23 7.68 -1.93
C HIS A 13 12.87 7.72 -2.59
N VAL A 14 12.75 8.46 -3.68
CA VAL A 14 11.57 8.51 -4.53
C VAL A 14 11.88 7.84 -5.86
N ALA A 15 11.05 6.90 -6.26
CA ALA A 15 11.25 6.14 -7.48
C ALA A 15 10.03 6.27 -8.42
N ARG A 16 10.27 6.65 -9.66
CA ARG A 16 9.26 6.67 -10.73
C ARG A 16 8.00 7.50 -10.43
N LEU A 17 8.15 8.54 -9.62
CA LEU A 17 7.09 9.49 -9.28
C LEU A 17 7.43 10.86 -9.81
N PRO A 18 6.70 11.38 -10.81
CA PRO A 18 7.00 12.68 -11.43
C PRO A 18 6.57 13.86 -10.53
N ASP A 19 5.60 13.63 -9.66
CA ASP A 19 5.01 14.65 -8.80
C ASP A 19 4.71 14.10 -7.40
N LEU A 20 5.17 14.81 -6.37
CA LEU A 20 4.91 14.44 -4.98
C LEU A 20 3.52 14.88 -4.50
N ASP A 21 2.87 15.81 -5.18
CA ASP A 21 1.54 16.27 -4.83
C ASP A 21 0.43 15.43 -5.49
N VAL A 22 0.82 14.41 -6.24
CA VAL A 22 -0.14 13.46 -6.80
C VAL A 22 -0.94 12.77 -5.68
N ALA A 23 -2.26 12.74 -5.88
CA ALA A 23 -3.15 12.06 -4.94
C ALA A 23 -3.02 10.55 -5.05
N VAL A 24 -2.92 9.90 -3.90
CA VAL A 24 -2.93 8.44 -3.77
C VAL A 24 -4.05 8.01 -2.84
N ARG A 25 -4.59 6.83 -3.09
CA ARG A 25 -5.72 6.28 -2.36
C ARG A 25 -5.42 4.90 -1.81
N ARG A 26 -6.03 4.61 -0.68
CA ARG A 26 -6.00 3.27 -0.08
C ARG A 26 -7.36 2.96 0.54
N ILE A 27 -7.78 1.72 0.41
CA ILE A 27 -8.99 1.22 1.05
C ILE A 27 -8.57 0.47 2.31
N PHE A 28 -9.02 0.97 3.45
CA PHE A 28 -8.82 0.32 4.75
C PHE A 28 -10.11 -0.39 5.17
N PRO A 29 -10.06 -1.62 5.72
CA PRO A 29 -11.19 -2.14 6.47
C PRO A 29 -11.54 -1.19 7.62
N LEU A 30 -12.84 -0.92 7.85
CA LEU A 30 -13.30 0.06 8.83
C LEU A 30 -12.69 -0.19 10.22
N GLY A 31 -12.67 -1.43 10.68
CA GLY A 31 -12.08 -1.77 11.98
C GLY A 31 -10.62 -1.33 12.08
N ARG A 32 -9.81 -1.62 11.05
CA ARG A 32 -8.39 -1.20 10.99
C ARG A 32 -8.23 0.32 10.90
N PHE A 33 -9.13 0.99 10.20
CA PHE A 33 -9.12 2.45 10.12
C PHE A 33 -9.42 3.10 11.48
N LEU A 34 -10.44 2.61 12.19
CA LEU A 34 -10.76 3.08 13.53
C LEU A 34 -9.63 2.81 14.54
N ASP A 35 -8.97 1.66 14.45
CA ASP A 35 -7.78 1.36 15.25
C ASP A 35 -6.67 2.37 15.00
N ALA A 36 -6.39 2.69 13.71
CA ALA A 36 -5.37 3.66 13.34
C ALA A 36 -5.68 5.08 13.87
N LEU A 37 -6.95 5.49 13.87
CA LEU A 37 -7.37 6.77 14.44
C LEU A 37 -7.13 6.84 15.96
N ARG A 38 -7.51 5.78 16.69
CA ARG A 38 -7.41 5.72 18.15
C ARG A 38 -5.96 5.58 18.64
N SER A 39 -5.22 4.69 18.01
CA SER A 39 -3.81 4.43 18.39
C SER A 39 -2.84 5.48 17.86
N LYS A 40 -3.23 6.23 16.83
CA LYS A 40 -2.35 7.09 16.02
C LYS A 40 -1.17 6.31 15.46
N GLU A 41 -1.44 5.09 15.04
CA GLU A 41 -0.46 4.20 14.44
C GLU A 41 -1.00 3.61 13.13
N MET A 42 -0.10 3.36 12.19
CA MET A 42 -0.39 2.73 10.92
C MET A 42 0.54 1.54 10.71
N GLY A 43 -0.02 0.40 10.34
CA GLY A 43 0.74 -0.81 10.10
C GLY A 43 1.37 -0.84 8.72
N LEU A 44 2.67 -1.08 8.66
CA LEU A 44 3.38 -1.52 7.47
C LEU A 44 3.54 -3.04 7.56
N VAL A 45 3.32 -3.73 6.46
CA VAL A 45 3.27 -5.21 6.40
C VAL A 45 4.49 -5.74 5.69
N ALA A 46 5.13 -6.77 6.26
CA ALA A 46 6.27 -7.40 5.63
C ALA A 46 5.84 -8.20 4.39
N PRO A 47 6.50 -8.05 3.23
CA PRO A 47 6.09 -8.67 1.97
C PRO A 47 5.95 -10.19 2.02
N HIS A 48 6.69 -10.88 2.89
CA HIS A 48 6.58 -12.33 3.05
C HIS A 48 5.20 -12.79 3.56
N SER A 49 4.38 -11.87 4.07
CA SER A 49 3.00 -12.14 4.51
C SER A 49 1.94 -11.70 3.50
N TRP A 50 2.33 -11.21 2.33
CA TRP A 50 1.40 -10.90 1.26
C TRP A 50 0.82 -12.17 0.66
N GLU A 51 -0.39 -12.08 0.16
CA GLU A 51 -1.12 -13.22 -0.39
C GLU A 51 -0.42 -13.80 -1.64
N ASP A 52 0.12 -12.93 -2.50
CA ASP A 52 0.89 -13.34 -3.67
C ASP A 52 2.39 -13.29 -3.37
N PRO A 53 3.07 -14.45 -3.20
CA PRO A 53 4.51 -14.49 -2.94
C PRO A 53 5.35 -13.92 -4.09
N ARG A 54 4.80 -13.79 -5.30
CA ARG A 54 5.48 -13.20 -6.46
C ARG A 54 5.57 -11.67 -6.38
N GLU A 55 4.93 -11.06 -5.41
CA GLU A 55 5.09 -9.63 -5.14
C GLU A 55 6.39 -9.29 -4.41
N ASP A 56 7.12 -10.31 -3.94
CA ASP A 56 8.51 -10.20 -3.49
C ASP A 56 9.40 -11.18 -4.29
N PRO A 57 9.67 -10.88 -5.55
CA PRO A 57 10.36 -11.81 -6.45
C PRO A 57 11.80 -12.07 -6.02
N ALA A 58 12.49 -11.11 -5.40
CA ALA A 58 13.83 -11.34 -4.88
C ALA A 58 13.80 -12.34 -3.71
N ALA A 59 12.84 -12.22 -2.78
CA ALA A 59 12.69 -13.17 -1.68
C ALA A 59 12.35 -14.57 -2.21
N LEU A 60 11.45 -14.67 -3.17
CA LEU A 60 11.09 -15.95 -3.78
C LEU A 60 12.31 -16.65 -4.39
N CYS A 61 13.11 -15.93 -5.19
CA CYS A 61 14.32 -16.48 -5.78
C CYS A 61 15.37 -16.88 -4.73
N MET A 62 15.53 -16.07 -3.68
CA MET A 62 16.50 -16.36 -2.61
C MET A 62 16.07 -17.54 -1.75
N LEU A 63 14.78 -17.70 -1.49
CA LEU A 63 14.23 -18.85 -0.75
C LEU A 63 14.37 -20.14 -1.54
N GLU A 64 14.03 -20.13 -2.83
CA GLU A 64 14.22 -21.28 -3.70
C GLU A 64 15.70 -21.67 -3.85
N GLY A 65 16.58 -20.68 -4.03
CA GLY A 65 18.02 -20.91 -4.04
C GLY A 65 18.60 -21.40 -2.71
N SER A 66 18.00 -21.03 -1.58
CA SER A 66 18.42 -21.49 -0.24
C SER A 66 18.08 -22.94 0.05
N LYS A 67 17.21 -23.57 -0.73
CA LYS A 67 16.99 -25.02 -0.68
C LYS A 67 18.20 -25.81 -1.16
N LEU A 68 19.06 -25.16 -1.96
CA LEU A 68 20.38 -25.68 -2.29
C LEU A 68 21.29 -25.34 -1.11
N SER A 69 21.85 -26.36 -0.44
CA SER A 69 22.79 -26.16 0.67
C SER A 69 23.88 -25.19 0.25
N PRO A 70 24.11 -24.09 0.98
CA PRO A 70 25.16 -23.16 0.63
C PRO A 70 26.52 -23.87 0.73
N PRO A 71 27.50 -23.54 -0.13
CA PRO A 71 28.84 -24.03 0.00
C PRO A 71 29.38 -23.73 1.41
N LYS A 72 30.22 -24.63 1.93
CA LYS A 72 30.76 -24.52 3.29
C LYS A 72 31.39 -23.15 3.53
N GLY A 73 30.88 -22.41 4.53
CA GLY A 73 31.35 -21.07 4.88
C GLY A 73 30.61 -19.91 4.20
N GLN A 74 29.61 -20.18 3.36
CA GLN A 74 28.76 -19.15 2.79
C GLN A 74 27.45 -18.99 3.57
N GLN A 75 26.92 -17.77 3.59
CA GLN A 75 25.61 -17.47 4.16
C GLN A 75 24.49 -17.98 3.25
N PRO A 76 23.33 -18.39 3.81
CA PRO A 76 22.16 -18.70 2.99
C PRO A 76 21.72 -17.46 2.19
N LEU A 77 21.19 -17.66 0.98
CA LEU A 77 20.80 -16.55 0.11
C LEU A 77 19.78 -15.59 0.76
N SER A 78 18.90 -16.10 1.62
CA SER A 78 17.97 -15.29 2.41
C SER A 78 18.63 -14.23 3.29
N ALA A 79 19.89 -14.45 3.72
CA ALA A 79 20.65 -13.47 4.49
C ALA A 79 21.06 -12.23 3.68
N TYR A 80 20.90 -12.28 2.35
CA TYR A 80 21.18 -11.15 1.47
C TYR A 80 19.95 -10.25 1.21
N LEU A 81 18.81 -10.52 1.83
CA LEU A 81 17.64 -9.66 1.74
C LEU A 81 17.62 -8.66 2.89
N ALA A 82 17.51 -7.37 2.58
CA ALA A 82 17.25 -6.37 3.62
C ALA A 82 15.80 -6.54 4.15
N PRO A 83 15.60 -6.51 5.48
CA PRO A 83 14.27 -6.50 6.06
C PRO A 83 13.47 -5.29 5.59
N VAL A 84 12.19 -5.50 5.26
CA VAL A 84 11.32 -4.47 4.73
C VAL A 84 9.89 -4.66 5.21
N TRP A 85 9.20 -3.53 5.42
CA TRP A 85 7.77 -3.44 5.64
C TRP A 85 7.21 -2.42 4.66
N ALA A 86 6.05 -2.70 4.11
CA ALA A 86 5.50 -1.85 3.07
C ALA A 86 3.99 -1.64 3.24
N GLN A 87 3.52 -0.61 2.57
CA GLN A 87 2.11 -0.30 2.42
C GLN A 87 1.83 0.15 1.00
N CYS A 88 0.78 -0.43 0.41
CA CYS A 88 0.39 -0.18 -0.97
C CYS A 88 -0.69 0.87 -1.04
N TRP A 89 -0.52 1.82 -1.95
CA TRP A 89 -1.46 2.88 -2.31
C TRP A 89 -1.73 2.80 -3.81
N SER A 90 -2.75 3.47 -4.29
CA SER A 90 -3.12 3.47 -5.72
C SER A 90 -3.22 4.89 -6.25
N LEU A 91 -2.73 5.12 -7.47
CA LEU A 91 -2.99 6.34 -8.24
C LEU A 91 -4.37 6.33 -8.90
N ASN A 92 -5.02 5.16 -8.95
CA ASN A 92 -6.33 5.03 -9.59
C ASN A 92 -7.39 5.83 -8.79
N PRO A 93 -8.06 6.81 -9.40
CA PRO A 93 -9.00 7.69 -8.71
C PRO A 93 -10.30 6.99 -8.29
N GLY A 94 -10.63 5.85 -8.89
CA GLY A 94 -11.82 5.07 -8.57
C GLY A 94 -11.81 3.76 -9.34
N SER A 95 -11.71 2.65 -8.63
CA SER A 95 -11.71 1.31 -9.21
C SER A 95 -12.70 0.42 -8.47
N ASP A 96 -13.73 -0.03 -9.17
CA ASP A 96 -14.68 -1.01 -8.65
C ASP A 96 -13.97 -2.33 -8.30
N THR A 97 -12.96 -2.71 -9.08
CA THR A 97 -12.15 -3.91 -8.81
C THR A 97 -11.43 -3.81 -7.49
N LEU A 98 -10.74 -2.69 -7.22
CA LEU A 98 -10.06 -2.47 -5.95
C LEU A 98 -11.06 -2.37 -4.79
N LEU A 99 -12.19 -1.67 -5.02
CA LEU A 99 -13.23 -1.56 -4.00
C LEU A 99 -13.75 -2.95 -3.59
N ARG A 100 -14.02 -3.83 -4.54
CA ARG A 100 -14.49 -5.20 -4.26
C ARG A 100 -13.42 -6.09 -3.66
N ALA A 101 -12.16 -5.89 -3.99
CA ALA A 101 -11.04 -6.63 -3.42
C ALA A 101 -10.82 -6.30 -1.94
N TYR A 102 -10.92 -5.01 -1.58
CA TYR A 102 -10.54 -4.52 -0.26
C TYR A 102 -11.72 -4.08 0.64
N SER A 103 -12.95 -4.10 0.11
CA SER A 103 -14.16 -3.77 0.87
C SER A 103 -15.21 -4.86 0.75
N ARG A 104 -15.64 -5.41 1.87
CA ARG A 104 -16.69 -6.43 1.93
C ARG A 104 -17.98 -5.78 2.42
N VAL A 105 -18.91 -5.56 1.51
CA VAL A 105 -20.27 -5.12 1.81
C VAL A 105 -21.22 -6.25 1.45
N ARG A 106 -21.84 -6.85 2.47
CA ARG A 106 -22.81 -7.94 2.35
C ARG A 106 -24.14 -7.48 2.96
N ILE A 107 -25.05 -7.05 2.09
CA ILE A 107 -26.35 -6.57 2.54
C ILE A 107 -27.21 -7.78 2.99
N ASP A 108 -27.56 -7.78 4.26
CA ASP A 108 -28.52 -8.72 4.82
C ASP A 108 -29.92 -8.46 4.25
N PRO A 109 -30.60 -9.49 3.69
CA PRO A 109 -31.91 -9.30 3.04
C PRO A 109 -33.02 -8.84 3.98
N GLN A 110 -32.93 -9.14 5.27
CA GLN A 110 -33.96 -8.82 6.26
C GLN A 110 -33.77 -7.43 6.84
N SER A 111 -32.58 -7.15 7.36
CA SER A 111 -32.25 -5.85 7.97
C SER A 111 -31.92 -4.77 6.94
N ARG A 112 -31.59 -5.16 5.70
CA ARG A 112 -31.04 -4.32 4.63
C ARG A 112 -29.75 -3.58 5.01
N ARG A 113 -29.04 -4.09 6.02
CA ARG A 113 -27.77 -3.56 6.51
C ARG A 113 -26.59 -4.42 6.08
N ASN A 114 -25.42 -3.82 6.09
CA ASN A 114 -24.18 -4.59 5.92
C ASN A 114 -23.95 -5.50 7.14
N SER A 115 -23.85 -6.82 6.90
CA SER A 115 -23.62 -7.82 7.92
C SER A 115 -22.14 -8.00 8.29
N ASP A 116 -21.21 -7.42 7.51
CA ASP A 116 -19.75 -7.55 7.70
C ASP A 116 -19.12 -6.16 7.86
N ARG A 117 -19.52 -5.50 8.94
CA ARG A 117 -19.20 -4.10 9.20
C ARG A 117 -17.70 -3.82 9.29
N ASP A 118 -16.95 -4.66 9.99
CA ASP A 118 -15.52 -4.42 10.23
C ASP A 118 -14.66 -4.60 8.97
N ALA A 119 -15.20 -5.29 7.97
CA ALA A 119 -14.55 -5.52 6.69
C ALA A 119 -15.03 -4.57 5.58
N GLU A 120 -15.98 -3.67 5.84
CA GLU A 120 -16.34 -2.62 4.88
C GLU A 120 -15.20 -1.61 4.70
N GLY A 121 -15.08 -1.07 3.49
CA GLY A 121 -13.95 -0.21 3.13
C GLY A 121 -14.16 1.25 3.49
N VAL A 122 -13.12 1.85 4.07
CA VAL A 122 -12.95 3.29 4.14
C VAL A 122 -11.88 3.67 3.10
N ILE A 123 -12.28 4.47 2.12
CA ILE A 123 -11.40 4.95 1.06
C ILE A 123 -10.69 6.20 1.58
N VAL A 124 -9.40 6.11 1.79
CA VAL A 124 -8.56 7.21 2.27
C VAL A 124 -7.83 7.83 1.10
N THR A 125 -7.84 9.16 1.01
CA THR A 125 -7.07 9.93 0.02
C THR A 125 -6.02 10.79 0.73
N THR A 126 -4.79 10.75 0.22
CA THR A 126 -3.67 11.60 0.66
C THR A 126 -2.79 11.93 -0.54
N THR A 127 -1.61 12.53 -0.33
CA THR A 127 -0.59 12.72 -1.36
C THR A 127 0.69 11.98 -1.00
N VAL A 128 1.53 11.76 -2.00
CA VAL A 128 2.87 11.20 -1.79
C VAL A 128 3.67 12.08 -0.85
N ARG A 129 3.56 13.41 -0.97
CA ARG A 129 4.22 14.37 -0.07
C ARG A 129 3.84 14.16 1.39
N HIS A 130 2.55 13.98 1.69
CA HIS A 130 2.10 13.75 3.06
C HIS A 130 2.57 12.41 3.62
N LEU A 131 2.61 11.36 2.78
CA LEU A 131 3.18 10.07 3.18
C LEU A 131 4.67 10.19 3.53
N LEU A 132 5.45 10.92 2.72
CA LEU A 132 6.86 11.16 2.99
C LEU A 132 7.06 11.99 4.27
N SER A 133 6.29 13.08 4.44
CA SER A 133 6.37 13.92 5.64
C SER A 133 6.01 13.17 6.91
N ALA A 134 5.00 12.29 6.87
CA ALA A 134 4.69 11.41 8.00
C ALA A 134 5.83 10.45 8.31
N ALA A 135 6.49 9.92 7.27
CA ALA A 135 7.61 8.99 7.40
C ALA A 135 8.85 9.64 8.06
N GLU A 136 9.00 10.96 7.99
CA GLU A 136 10.10 11.67 8.68
C GLU A 136 10.10 11.44 10.19
N GLY A 137 8.92 11.31 10.79
CA GLY A 137 8.77 11.04 12.22
C GLY A 137 9.06 9.59 12.63
N TRP A 138 9.29 8.68 11.66
CA TRP A 138 9.41 7.24 11.93
C TRP A 138 10.85 6.75 12.18
N HIS A 139 11.79 7.66 12.29
CA HIS A 139 13.20 7.36 12.62
C HIS A 139 13.39 6.82 14.04
N ALA A 140 12.36 6.25 14.66
CA ALA A 140 12.47 5.63 15.95
C ALA A 140 13.35 4.38 15.87
N ASP A 141 14.25 4.27 16.82
CA ASP A 141 15.05 3.10 17.21
C ASP A 141 16.49 3.03 16.70
N GLY A 142 17.12 4.16 16.30
CA GLY A 142 18.58 4.19 16.03
C GLY A 142 19.04 3.25 14.92
N ALA A 143 18.10 2.64 14.22
CA ALA A 143 18.39 1.72 13.16
C ALA A 143 18.66 2.49 11.87
N ASP A 144 19.56 1.96 11.07
CA ASP A 144 19.85 2.35 9.71
C ASP A 144 18.63 2.04 8.80
N SER A 145 17.54 2.79 9.05
CA SER A 145 16.23 2.62 8.40
C SER A 145 16.02 3.71 7.36
N HIS A 146 15.51 3.34 6.20
CA HIS A 146 15.32 4.21 5.06
C HIS A 146 13.89 4.09 4.53
N PHE A 147 13.30 5.23 4.18
CA PHE A 147 12.01 5.27 3.49
C PHE A 147 12.20 5.34 1.99
N VAL A 148 11.46 4.49 1.29
CA VAL A 148 11.38 4.52 -0.16
C VAL A 148 9.91 4.57 -0.54
N ILE A 149 9.55 5.50 -1.42
CA ILE A 149 8.23 5.51 -2.06
C ILE A 149 8.42 5.45 -3.57
N GLY A 150 7.64 4.61 -4.24
CA GLY A 150 7.78 4.47 -5.69
C GLY A 150 6.56 3.87 -6.37
N CYS A 151 6.39 4.20 -7.66
CA CYS A 151 5.44 3.53 -8.51
C CYS A 151 5.92 2.14 -8.88
N VAL A 152 4.98 1.21 -8.88
CA VAL A 152 5.20 -0.15 -9.36
C VAL A 152 5.36 -0.14 -10.88
N ASP A 153 6.34 -0.87 -11.36
CA ASP A 153 6.60 -1.12 -12.78
C ASP A 153 5.98 -2.46 -13.16
N TYR A 154 4.97 -2.41 -14.01
CA TYR A 154 4.24 -3.58 -14.44
C TYR A 154 4.87 -4.19 -15.67
N VAL A 155 5.29 -5.43 -15.54
CA VAL A 155 6.06 -6.13 -16.57
C VAL A 155 5.50 -7.53 -16.81
N GLU A 156 5.92 -8.15 -17.91
CA GLU A 156 5.59 -9.54 -18.18
C GLU A 156 6.23 -10.48 -17.14
N ASP A 157 5.54 -11.55 -16.81
CA ASP A 157 5.98 -12.52 -15.78
C ASP A 157 7.39 -13.07 -16.07
N SER A 158 7.70 -13.32 -17.34
CA SER A 158 9.01 -13.78 -17.81
C SER A 158 10.12 -12.75 -17.61
N GLU A 159 9.77 -11.46 -17.62
CA GLU A 159 10.75 -10.36 -17.49
C GLU A 159 11.23 -10.19 -16.06
N ILE A 160 10.39 -10.49 -15.06
CA ILE A 160 10.74 -10.34 -13.62
C ILE A 160 12.01 -11.14 -13.29
N GLY A 161 12.05 -12.42 -13.72
CA GLY A 161 13.22 -13.28 -13.51
C GLY A 161 14.48 -12.71 -14.16
N GLN A 162 14.36 -12.21 -15.39
CA GLN A 162 15.48 -11.59 -16.10
C GLN A 162 15.98 -10.32 -15.41
N ARG A 163 15.07 -9.50 -14.85
CA ARG A 163 15.43 -8.30 -14.07
C ARG A 163 16.23 -8.65 -12.82
N ILE A 164 15.88 -9.72 -12.12
CA ILE A 164 16.63 -10.20 -10.95
C ILE A 164 18.05 -10.61 -11.37
N VAL A 165 18.17 -11.40 -12.41
CA VAL A 165 19.48 -11.85 -12.92
C VAL A 165 20.32 -10.65 -13.35
N ASN A 166 19.74 -9.71 -14.10
CA ASN A 166 20.43 -8.51 -14.56
C ASN A 166 20.86 -7.62 -13.38
N ALA A 167 20.02 -7.44 -12.37
CA ALA A 167 20.35 -6.67 -11.16
C ALA A 167 21.55 -7.28 -10.43
N CYS A 168 21.56 -8.60 -10.25
CA CYS A 168 22.68 -9.30 -9.65
C CYS A 168 23.99 -9.12 -10.43
N ASN A 169 23.93 -9.20 -11.75
CA ASN A 169 25.11 -9.13 -12.60
C ASN A 169 25.65 -7.68 -12.76
N THR A 170 24.74 -6.72 -12.97
CA THR A 170 25.13 -5.32 -13.27
C THR A 170 25.74 -4.62 -12.06
N ALA A 171 25.23 -4.90 -10.86
CA ALA A 171 25.74 -4.28 -9.64
C ALA A 171 27.12 -4.81 -9.21
N GLY A 172 27.59 -5.91 -9.80
CA GLY A 172 28.86 -6.55 -9.42
C GLY A 172 28.85 -7.18 -8.02
N TYR A 173 27.72 -7.12 -7.33
CA TYR A 173 27.55 -7.62 -5.95
C TYR A 173 26.80 -8.96 -5.89
N GLY A 174 26.34 -9.48 -7.02
CA GLY A 174 25.49 -10.66 -7.05
C GLY A 174 24.25 -10.50 -6.17
N PRO A 175 23.85 -11.54 -5.42
CA PRO A 175 22.67 -11.47 -4.53
C PRO A 175 22.76 -10.37 -3.47
N ALA A 176 23.97 -9.93 -3.10
CA ALA A 176 24.17 -8.86 -2.11
C ALA A 176 23.58 -7.50 -2.55
N PHE A 177 23.25 -7.34 -3.84
CA PHE A 177 22.52 -6.16 -4.33
C PHE A 177 21.21 -5.96 -3.55
N PHE A 178 20.45 -7.00 -3.28
CA PHE A 178 19.18 -6.94 -2.55
C PHE A 178 19.31 -6.71 -1.04
N ARG A 179 20.55 -6.68 -0.52
CA ARG A 179 20.84 -6.21 0.84
C ARG A 179 20.95 -4.69 0.90
N THR A 180 21.14 -4.02 -0.22
CA THR A 180 21.14 -2.56 -0.31
C THR A 180 19.71 -2.02 -0.31
N VAL A 181 19.52 -0.80 0.21
CA VAL A 181 18.21 -0.13 0.18
C VAL A 181 17.68 0.03 -1.24
N PRO A 182 18.46 0.56 -2.21
CA PRO A 182 17.99 0.66 -3.59
C PRO A 182 17.62 -0.67 -4.23
N GLY A 183 18.48 -1.68 -4.05
CA GLY A 183 18.25 -2.99 -4.64
C GLY A 183 17.01 -3.68 -4.07
N ARG A 184 16.79 -3.56 -2.76
CA ARG A 184 15.61 -4.12 -2.10
C ARG A 184 14.34 -3.42 -2.53
N ALA A 185 14.37 -2.08 -2.58
CA ALA A 185 13.25 -1.29 -3.06
C ALA A 185 12.91 -1.60 -4.51
N GLU A 186 13.92 -1.65 -5.38
CA GLU A 186 13.75 -1.91 -6.81
C GLU A 186 13.06 -3.26 -7.04
N SER A 187 13.47 -4.32 -6.33
CA SER A 187 12.85 -5.65 -6.46
C SER A 187 11.38 -5.68 -6.06
N LEU A 188 10.96 -4.82 -5.13
CA LEU A 188 9.58 -4.70 -4.67
C LEU A 188 8.74 -3.74 -5.53
N LEU A 189 9.33 -3.06 -6.49
CA LEU A 189 8.61 -2.22 -7.44
C LEU A 189 8.35 -2.93 -8.78
N TRP A 190 8.65 -4.22 -8.90
CA TRP A 190 8.28 -5.04 -10.05
C TRP A 190 7.07 -5.88 -9.73
N LYS A 191 6.05 -5.79 -10.59
CA LYS A 191 4.81 -6.57 -10.47
C LYS A 191 4.35 -7.03 -11.85
N ARG A 192 3.65 -8.12 -11.87
CA ARG A 192 3.07 -8.66 -13.10
C ARG A 192 2.04 -7.71 -13.71
N ASN A 193 2.03 -7.56 -15.03
CA ASN A 193 1.14 -6.67 -15.77
C ASN A 193 -0.35 -6.96 -15.58
N TYR A 194 -0.74 -8.18 -15.17
CA TYR A 194 -2.13 -8.50 -14.81
C TYR A 194 -2.72 -7.55 -13.77
N PHE A 195 -1.87 -6.95 -12.93
CA PHE A 195 -2.27 -6.04 -11.86
C PHE A 195 -2.10 -4.56 -12.23
N ALA A 196 -1.83 -4.24 -13.50
CA ALA A 196 -1.59 -2.85 -13.93
C ALA A 196 -2.76 -1.89 -13.63
N HIS A 197 -3.98 -2.42 -13.52
CA HIS A 197 -5.17 -1.67 -13.14
C HIS A 197 -5.11 -1.09 -11.72
N GLU A 198 -4.24 -1.61 -10.85
CA GLU A 198 -4.05 -1.12 -9.49
C GLU A 198 -3.29 0.22 -9.46
N GLN A 199 -2.46 0.51 -10.47
CA GLN A 199 -1.63 1.72 -10.53
C GLN A 199 -0.94 2.00 -9.20
N GLU A 200 -0.21 0.99 -8.72
CA GLU A 200 0.25 0.92 -7.34
C GLU A 200 1.43 1.84 -7.06
N VAL A 201 1.40 2.47 -5.90
CA VAL A 201 2.51 3.18 -5.27
C VAL A 201 2.83 2.49 -3.95
N ARG A 202 4.07 2.07 -3.75
CA ARG A 202 4.53 1.41 -2.53
C ARG A 202 5.32 2.36 -1.65
N LEU A 203 4.89 2.51 -0.40
CA LEU A 203 5.68 3.11 0.67
C LEU A 203 6.38 1.98 1.42
N MET A 204 7.69 2.02 1.46
CA MET A 204 8.52 0.96 2.04
C MET A 204 9.43 1.53 3.13
N LEU A 205 9.52 0.83 4.24
CA LEU A 205 10.52 1.02 5.29
C LEU A 205 11.52 -0.14 5.19
N ILE A 206 12.76 0.17 4.83
CA ILE A 206 13.82 -0.81 4.64
C ILE A 206 14.90 -0.57 5.68
N THR A 207 15.34 -1.62 6.36
CA THR A 207 16.45 -1.54 7.31
C THR A 207 17.62 -2.40 6.83
N ARG A 208 18.84 -1.88 6.98
CA ARG A 208 20.08 -2.63 6.68
C ARG A 208 20.51 -3.51 7.85
N THR A 209 19.93 -3.27 9.02
CA THR A 209 20.22 -4.02 10.22
C THR A 209 19.16 -5.09 10.47
N TRP A 210 19.55 -6.34 10.51
CA TRP A 210 18.68 -7.44 10.89
C TRP A 210 18.36 -7.38 12.38
N PRO A 211 17.11 -7.72 12.78
CA PRO A 211 16.80 -7.95 14.19
C PRO A 211 17.75 -8.99 14.81
N LYS A 212 18.05 -8.83 16.10
CA LYS A 212 19.00 -9.71 16.79
C LYS A 212 18.62 -11.18 16.76
N ASP A 213 17.32 -11.46 16.76
CA ASP A 213 16.74 -12.81 16.68
C ASP A 213 16.57 -13.29 15.23
N GLN A 214 17.00 -12.49 14.23
CA GLN A 214 16.82 -12.75 12.79
C GLN A 214 15.37 -12.95 12.35
N SER A 215 14.41 -12.60 13.19
CA SER A 215 12.99 -12.61 12.84
C SER A 215 12.56 -11.23 12.32
N VAL A 216 11.79 -11.22 11.23
CA VAL A 216 11.15 -10.01 10.72
C VAL A 216 9.69 -10.05 11.15
N PRO A 217 9.25 -9.16 12.07
CA PRO A 217 7.85 -9.14 12.46
C PRO A 217 6.94 -8.91 11.26
N GLN A 218 5.80 -9.58 11.25
CA GLN A 218 4.85 -9.51 10.15
C GLN A 218 4.33 -8.08 9.91
N VAL A 219 4.12 -7.33 10.99
CA VAL A 219 3.64 -5.94 10.96
C VAL A 219 4.57 -5.07 11.78
N ARG A 220 4.89 -3.91 11.24
CA ARG A 220 5.56 -2.83 11.96
C ARG A 220 4.64 -1.63 12.03
N ASN A 221 4.25 -1.26 13.23
CA ASN A 221 3.45 -0.06 13.46
C ASN A 221 4.34 1.18 13.46
N VAL A 222 3.86 2.24 12.82
CA VAL A 222 4.51 3.53 12.75
C VAL A 222 3.54 4.60 13.23
N ARG A 223 4.04 5.59 13.99
CA ARG A 223 3.22 6.68 14.49
C ARG A 223 2.79 7.60 13.36
N VAL A 224 1.53 7.98 13.35
CA VAL A 224 0.97 8.92 12.39
C VAL A 224 0.02 9.89 13.10
N ASP A 225 -0.15 11.07 12.54
CA ASP A 225 -1.31 11.90 12.83
C ASP A 225 -2.30 11.76 11.67
N PRO A 226 -3.42 11.02 11.85
CA PRO A 226 -4.37 10.79 10.78
C PRO A 226 -5.00 12.07 10.22
N ASN A 227 -5.14 13.11 11.05
CA ASN A 227 -5.74 14.39 10.64
C ASN A 227 -4.80 15.22 9.75
N THR A 228 -3.49 15.04 9.89
CA THR A 228 -2.50 15.66 9.02
C THR A 228 -2.21 14.79 7.80
N LEU A 229 -2.20 13.48 7.98
CA LEU A 229 -1.84 12.55 6.92
C LEU A 229 -2.94 12.38 5.88
N PHE A 230 -4.21 12.26 6.31
CA PHE A 230 -5.33 11.95 5.44
C PHE A 230 -6.08 13.23 5.02
N HIS A 231 -6.02 13.57 3.75
CA HIS A 231 -6.73 14.73 3.20
C HIS A 231 -8.24 14.57 3.27
N SER A 232 -8.73 13.43 2.87
CA SER A 232 -10.15 13.11 2.92
C SER A 232 -10.36 11.61 2.99
N ILE A 233 -11.55 11.24 3.48
CA ILE A 233 -12.03 9.88 3.43
C ILE A 233 -13.40 9.82 2.77
N SER A 234 -13.76 8.66 2.25
CA SER A 234 -15.13 8.31 1.87
C SER A 234 -15.44 6.88 2.28
N PHE A 235 -16.71 6.60 2.49
CA PHE A 235 -17.17 5.24 2.80
C PHE A 235 -17.53 4.51 1.51
N ASP A 236 -17.61 3.19 1.61
CA ASP A 236 -18.03 2.36 0.49
C ASP A 236 -19.39 2.84 -0.06
N PRO A 237 -19.48 3.22 -1.35
CA PRO A 237 -20.69 3.77 -1.93
C PRO A 237 -21.85 2.77 -2.05
N ARG A 238 -21.62 1.48 -1.73
CA ARG A 238 -22.65 0.45 -1.66
C ARG A 238 -23.42 0.46 -0.34
N LEU A 239 -22.91 1.18 0.67
CA LEU A 239 -23.62 1.38 1.95
C LEU A 239 -24.87 2.24 1.73
N ILE A 240 -25.94 1.95 2.46
CA ILE A 240 -27.10 2.82 2.50
C ILE A 240 -26.76 4.12 3.25
N SER A 241 -27.48 5.19 2.93
CA SER A 241 -27.19 6.53 3.49
C SER A 241 -27.22 6.59 5.01
N PHE A 242 -28.03 5.77 5.64
CA PHE A 242 -28.10 5.70 7.11
C PHE A 242 -26.82 5.08 7.70
N GLU A 243 -26.32 3.99 7.14
CA GLU A 243 -25.07 3.37 7.57
C GLU A 243 -23.88 4.30 7.37
N ALA A 244 -23.82 4.99 6.22
CA ALA A 244 -22.75 5.96 5.96
C ALA A 244 -22.72 7.07 7.04
N LYS A 245 -23.88 7.55 7.52
CA LYS A 245 -23.97 8.51 8.62
C LYS A 245 -23.52 7.92 9.96
N GLU A 246 -23.88 6.68 10.25
CA GLU A 246 -23.38 5.98 11.45
C GLU A 246 -21.84 5.89 11.42
N ARG A 247 -21.27 5.53 10.29
CA ARG A 247 -19.79 5.44 10.12
C ARG A 247 -19.13 6.80 10.26
N GLU A 248 -19.77 7.85 9.72
CA GLU A 248 -19.30 9.21 9.94
C GLU A 248 -19.22 9.57 11.42
N ALA A 249 -20.29 9.31 12.18
CA ALA A 249 -20.30 9.56 13.63
C ALA A 249 -19.18 8.80 14.34
N GLU A 250 -19.01 7.50 14.06
CA GLU A 250 -17.97 6.67 14.67
C GLU A 250 -16.54 7.14 14.35
N VAL A 251 -16.29 7.55 13.12
CA VAL A 251 -15.01 8.07 12.69
C VAL A 251 -14.72 9.41 13.36
N ARG A 252 -15.75 10.27 13.53
CA ARG A 252 -15.65 11.52 14.31
C ARG A 252 -15.35 11.24 15.77
N ASP A 253 -16.06 10.29 16.38
CA ASP A 253 -15.85 9.89 17.79
C ASP A 253 -14.45 9.27 17.99
N ALA A 254 -13.91 8.60 16.98
CA ALA A 254 -12.54 8.11 16.99
C ALA A 254 -11.47 9.20 16.80
N GLY A 255 -11.88 10.47 16.61
CA GLY A 255 -10.98 11.64 16.57
C GLY A 255 -10.59 12.12 15.18
N TYR A 256 -11.24 11.66 14.11
CA TYR A 256 -11.00 12.19 12.78
C TYR A 256 -11.73 13.52 12.56
N SER A 257 -10.98 14.58 12.32
CA SER A 257 -11.49 15.93 12.04
C SER A 257 -11.38 16.36 10.58
N GLY A 258 -10.77 15.51 9.73
CA GLY A 258 -10.57 15.81 8.31
C GLY A 258 -11.86 15.76 7.49
N GLU A 259 -11.73 15.95 6.19
CA GLU A 259 -12.86 15.97 5.25
C GLU A 259 -13.44 14.56 5.05
N ILE A 260 -14.77 14.44 5.10
CA ILE A 260 -15.50 13.22 4.70
C ILE A 260 -16.28 13.55 3.43
N ARG A 261 -15.93 12.90 2.34
CA ARG A 261 -16.55 13.10 1.02
C ARG A 261 -17.60 12.02 0.76
N PRO A 262 -18.80 12.38 0.33
CA PRO A 262 -19.76 11.40 -0.15
C PRO A 262 -19.24 10.79 -1.46
N ASP A 263 -19.35 9.48 -1.60
CA ASP A 263 -19.10 8.77 -2.85
C ASP A 263 -20.43 8.42 -3.51
N HIS A 264 -20.67 8.94 -4.70
CA HIS A 264 -21.92 8.79 -5.45
C HIS A 264 -21.84 7.77 -6.59
N SER A 265 -20.74 7.00 -6.67
CA SER A 265 -20.45 6.07 -7.77
C SER A 265 -21.56 5.03 -8.00
N TYR A 266 -22.31 4.69 -6.96
CA TYR A 266 -23.41 3.69 -7.00
C TYR A 266 -24.80 4.30 -6.85
N GLN A 267 -24.91 5.62 -6.91
CA GLN A 267 -26.24 6.25 -6.89
C GLN A 267 -27.05 5.84 -8.12
N LYS A 268 -28.28 5.45 -7.89
CA LYS A 268 -29.20 5.10 -8.97
C LYS A 268 -29.41 6.32 -9.87
N MET A 269 -29.36 6.13 -11.19
CA MET A 269 -29.66 7.16 -12.19
C MET A 269 -31.10 7.73 -12.12
N VAL A 270 -31.90 7.27 -11.17
CA VAL A 270 -33.29 7.68 -10.97
C VAL A 270 -33.43 9.21 -10.84
N ASN A 271 -32.45 9.87 -10.22
CA ASN A 271 -32.46 11.32 -10.07
C ASN A 271 -32.27 12.07 -11.42
N LEU A 272 -31.65 11.45 -12.41
CA LEU A 272 -31.53 12.04 -13.75
C LEU A 272 -32.85 12.00 -14.55
N LEU A 273 -33.69 11.03 -14.28
CA LEU A 273 -35.01 10.91 -14.89
C LEU A 273 -36.06 11.82 -14.24
N GLU A 274 -35.93 12.09 -12.93
CA GLU A 274 -36.80 13.04 -12.23
C GLU A 274 -36.55 14.51 -12.64
N MET A 275 -35.36 14.86 -13.09
CA MET A 275 -35.02 16.19 -13.58
C MET A 275 -35.63 16.51 -14.99
N ARG A 276 -36.30 15.57 -15.66
CA ARG A 276 -36.91 15.76 -16.98
C ARG A 276 -38.44 15.60 -16.98
N ARG A 277 -39.08 16.05 -15.92
CA ARG A 277 -40.57 16.11 -15.88
C ARG A 277 -41.21 17.05 -16.90
N ASP A 278 -40.40 17.83 -17.61
CA ASP A 278 -40.86 18.79 -18.62
C ASP A 278 -40.78 18.25 -20.07
N TRP A 279 -40.72 16.95 -20.25
CA TRP A 279 -40.81 16.38 -21.60
C TRP A 279 -42.26 16.54 -22.11
N PRO A 280 -42.46 17.18 -23.28
CA PRO A 280 -43.79 17.22 -23.88
C PRO A 280 -44.26 15.79 -24.16
N ASP A 281 -45.52 15.53 -23.83
CA ASP A 281 -46.18 14.28 -24.18
C ASP A 281 -46.05 14.04 -25.69
N PRO A 282 -45.86 12.78 -26.15
CA PRO A 282 -45.65 12.43 -27.55
C PRO A 282 -46.83 12.80 -28.46
#